data_b0721bd226244798be6a667c779ece0e
#
_entry.id   b0721bd226244798be6a667c779ece0e
#
_cell.length_a   1.000
_cell.length_b   1.000
_cell.length_c   1.000
_cell.angle_alpha   90.00
_cell.angle_beta   90.00
_cell.angle_gamma   90.00
#
_symmetry.space_group_name_H-M   'P 1'
#
loop_
_entity.id
_entity.type
_entity.pdbx_description
1 polymer ?
#
loop_
_entity_poly.entity_id
_entity_poly.type
_entity_poly.pdbx_seq_one_letter_code
_entity_poly.pdbx_strand_id
1 'polypeptide(L)'
;KSTPKVLITSSGKKPMWIKYMKKALDKYKKNSEVISADMDKESISKYIADDFLQLPYLKDENFQKIIEILKAKQINIVLPSRDGELEFWSRNCEKFKKENINVIVSNEKSVLMCLDKFEFYKFGTLHGFNFVPSYIDINLLETKKYVVKERYGSGSSLLGLNLSKDEALRHAKDLKDPLFQPFIEGQEISIDAWIDKSNKVKGLVLRKRDLVVNGESQVTTTFNDLEIEKKAIDV
;
A
#
# COMPACT_ATOMS: atom_id res chain seq x y z
N LYS A 1 18.70 19.45 13.73
CA LYS A 1 18.05 18.32 12.99
C LYS A 1 19.01 17.84 11.92
N SER A 2 19.26 16.53 11.84
CA SER A 2 20.08 15.92 10.80
C SER A 2 19.53 16.21 9.41
N THR A 3 20.37 16.15 8.39
CA THR A 3 19.93 16.27 6.99
C THR A 3 19.16 15.00 6.61
N PRO A 4 17.97 15.11 5.98
CA PRO A 4 17.21 13.94 5.58
C PRO A 4 17.97 13.09 4.56
N LYS A 5 18.11 11.81 4.86
CA LYS A 5 18.47 10.75 3.92
C LYS A 5 17.31 9.76 3.86
N VAL A 6 16.51 9.86 2.80
CA VAL A 6 15.25 9.12 2.65
C VAL A 6 15.48 7.89 1.79
N LEU A 7 15.23 6.72 2.34
CA LEU A 7 15.20 5.47 1.61
C LEU A 7 13.77 5.18 1.13
N ILE A 8 13.58 4.98 -0.16
CA ILE A 8 12.33 4.45 -0.74
C ILE A 8 12.59 2.98 -1.09
N THR A 9 11.89 2.08 -0.40
CA THR A 9 12.04 0.63 -0.61
C THR A 9 11.13 0.11 -1.71
N SER A 10 11.45 -1.04 -2.31
CA SER A 10 10.70 -1.66 -3.43
C SER A 10 10.35 -0.67 -4.54
N SER A 11 11.28 0.23 -4.85
CA SER A 11 11.04 1.40 -5.71
C SER A 11 11.40 1.17 -7.18
N GLY A 12 11.75 -0.05 -7.56
CA GLY A 12 12.28 -0.39 -8.89
C GLY A 12 11.44 0.08 -10.07
N LYS A 13 10.13 0.05 -9.93
CA LYS A 13 9.17 0.49 -10.96
C LYS A 13 8.55 1.86 -10.68
N LYS A 14 9.12 2.65 -9.75
CA LYS A 14 8.52 3.91 -9.27
C LYS A 14 9.43 5.14 -9.50
N PRO A 15 9.97 5.36 -10.71
CA PRO A 15 10.92 6.43 -11.00
C PRO A 15 10.36 7.82 -10.72
N MET A 16 9.07 8.04 -10.99
CA MET A 16 8.42 9.34 -10.75
C MET A 16 8.32 9.67 -9.25
N TRP A 17 8.12 8.67 -8.41
CA TRP A 17 8.08 8.85 -6.97
C TRP A 17 9.41 9.38 -6.43
N ILE A 18 10.50 8.80 -6.90
CA ILE A 18 11.87 9.26 -6.56
C ILE A 18 12.07 10.72 -7.01
N LYS A 19 11.69 11.06 -8.24
CA LYS A 19 11.80 12.43 -8.75
C LYS A 19 10.99 13.43 -7.92
N TYR A 20 9.76 13.09 -7.54
CA TYR A 20 8.93 13.96 -6.71
C TYR A 20 9.47 14.08 -5.29
N MET A 21 10.00 13.01 -4.71
CA MET A 21 10.64 13.06 -3.40
C MET A 21 11.88 13.97 -3.42
N LYS A 22 12.73 13.86 -4.44
CA LYS A 22 13.90 14.77 -4.60
C LYS A 22 13.44 16.22 -4.66
N LYS A 23 12.47 16.55 -5.51
CA LYS A 23 11.90 17.92 -5.59
C LYS A 23 11.33 18.42 -4.26
N ALA A 24 10.68 17.55 -3.50
CA ALA A 24 10.13 17.91 -2.19
C ALA A 24 11.24 18.17 -1.17
N LEU A 25 12.25 17.33 -1.14
CA LEU A 25 13.38 17.45 -0.23
C LEU A 25 14.25 18.69 -0.55
N ASP A 26 14.48 19.01 -1.82
CA ASP A 26 15.20 20.23 -2.22
C ASP A 26 14.54 21.51 -1.68
N LYS A 27 13.19 21.54 -1.66
CA LYS A 27 12.42 22.63 -1.07
C LYS A 27 12.46 22.64 0.46
N TYR A 28 12.58 21.46 1.08
CA TYR A 28 12.55 21.32 2.53
C TYR A 28 13.90 21.63 3.17
N LYS A 29 14.96 21.01 2.67
CA LYS A 29 16.32 21.16 3.20
C LYS A 29 17.36 20.81 2.14
N LYS A 30 18.28 21.75 1.85
CA LYS A 30 19.43 21.51 0.96
C LYS A 30 20.28 20.34 1.45
N ASN A 31 20.91 19.63 0.52
CA ASN A 31 21.75 18.46 0.73
C ASN A 31 21.01 17.25 1.30
N SER A 32 19.68 17.21 1.19
CA SER A 32 18.92 15.98 1.43
C SER A 32 19.17 14.99 0.30
N GLU A 33 19.14 13.69 0.62
CA GLU A 33 19.39 12.62 -0.36
C GLU A 33 18.16 11.68 -0.43
N VAL A 34 17.84 11.22 -1.63
CA VAL A 34 16.87 10.15 -1.88
C VAL A 34 17.62 8.92 -2.34
N ILE A 35 17.55 7.87 -1.55
CA ILE A 35 18.16 6.58 -1.83
C ILE A 35 17.04 5.63 -2.27
N SER A 36 17.23 4.95 -3.38
CA SER A 36 16.30 3.90 -3.81
C SER A 36 16.78 2.53 -3.32
N ALA A 37 15.85 1.63 -3.03
CA ALA A 37 16.19 0.25 -2.75
C ALA A 37 15.26 -0.71 -3.49
N ASP A 38 15.85 -1.78 -3.99
CA ASP A 38 15.14 -2.90 -4.59
C ASP A 38 15.95 -4.20 -4.39
N MET A 39 15.31 -5.34 -4.59
CA MET A 39 15.98 -6.63 -4.65
C MET A 39 16.72 -6.83 -5.99
N ASP A 40 16.14 -6.26 -7.05
CA ASP A 40 16.73 -6.27 -8.38
C ASP A 40 17.80 -5.17 -8.50
N LYS A 41 19.06 -5.59 -8.58
CA LYS A 41 20.22 -4.70 -8.76
C LYS A 41 20.21 -3.93 -10.09
N GLU A 42 19.43 -4.40 -11.08
CA GLU A 42 19.28 -3.76 -12.39
C GLU A 42 18.05 -2.82 -12.43
N SER A 43 17.47 -2.55 -11.27
CA SER A 43 16.35 -1.62 -11.15
C SER A 43 16.66 -0.25 -11.75
N ILE A 44 15.72 0.28 -12.57
CA ILE A 44 15.85 1.61 -13.20
C ILE A 44 15.94 2.74 -12.16
N SER A 45 15.45 2.52 -10.95
CA SER A 45 15.48 3.49 -9.87
C SER A 45 16.89 3.94 -9.49
N LYS A 46 17.90 3.06 -9.68
CA LYS A 46 19.31 3.38 -9.41
C LYS A 46 19.87 4.55 -10.23
N TYR A 47 19.29 4.80 -11.41
CA TYR A 47 19.74 5.89 -12.29
C TYR A 47 19.07 7.24 -11.99
N ILE A 48 18.12 7.26 -11.07
CA ILE A 48 17.29 8.45 -10.77
C ILE A 48 17.53 8.93 -9.35
N ALA A 49 17.74 8.00 -8.42
CA ALA A 49 18.06 8.29 -7.03
C ALA A 49 19.49 8.84 -6.87
N ASP A 50 19.81 9.40 -5.72
CA ASP A 50 21.16 9.87 -5.39
C ASP A 50 22.10 8.69 -5.06
N ASP A 51 21.53 7.59 -4.55
CA ASP A 51 22.24 6.32 -4.31
C ASP A 51 21.25 5.16 -4.42
N PHE A 52 21.77 3.93 -4.53
CA PHE A 52 20.98 2.72 -4.63
C PHE A 52 21.46 1.65 -3.66
N LEU A 53 20.52 0.96 -3.03
CA LEU A 53 20.78 -0.18 -2.15
C LEU A 53 20.06 -1.44 -2.63
N GLN A 54 20.81 -2.51 -2.75
CA GLN A 54 20.21 -3.84 -2.84
C GLN A 54 19.95 -4.34 -1.41
N LEU A 55 18.69 -4.32 -0.97
CA LEU A 55 18.32 -4.83 0.33
C LEU A 55 18.11 -6.35 0.30
N PRO A 56 18.46 -7.06 1.38
CA PRO A 56 18.04 -8.45 1.56
C PRO A 56 16.53 -8.55 1.71
N TYR A 57 16.00 -9.79 1.67
CA TYR A 57 14.59 -10.04 1.99
C TYR A 57 14.21 -9.41 3.34
N LEU A 58 13.09 -8.71 3.36
CA LEU A 58 12.55 -8.05 4.56
C LEU A 58 11.86 -9.09 5.45
N LYS A 59 12.68 -9.81 6.21
CA LYS A 59 12.29 -10.82 7.19
C LYS A 59 13.03 -10.59 8.49
N ASP A 60 12.46 -11.07 9.60
CA ASP A 60 13.03 -10.87 10.94
C ASP A 60 14.46 -11.43 11.06
N GLU A 61 14.78 -12.51 10.36
CA GLU A 61 16.13 -13.09 10.29
C GLU A 61 17.20 -12.12 9.72
N ASN A 62 16.77 -11.19 8.85
CA ASN A 62 17.64 -10.20 8.23
C ASN A 62 17.61 -8.84 8.94
N PHE A 63 16.86 -8.70 10.03
CA PHE A 63 16.63 -7.41 10.69
C PHE A 63 17.95 -6.71 11.07
N GLN A 64 18.88 -7.43 11.72
CA GLN A 64 20.16 -6.86 12.14
C GLN A 64 21.00 -6.38 10.95
N LYS A 65 21.06 -7.18 9.89
CA LYS A 65 21.76 -6.83 8.65
C LYS A 65 21.16 -5.59 7.98
N ILE A 66 19.84 -5.47 8.00
CA ILE A 66 19.14 -4.29 7.45
C ILE A 66 19.52 -3.04 8.25
N ILE A 67 19.48 -3.09 9.58
CA ILE A 67 19.88 -1.95 10.42
C ILE A 67 21.33 -1.52 10.12
N GLU A 68 22.26 -2.48 10.03
CA GLU A 68 23.66 -2.19 9.73
C GLU A 68 23.82 -1.47 8.39
N ILE A 69 23.13 -1.93 7.34
CA ILE A 69 23.12 -1.29 6.03
C ILE A 69 22.57 0.15 6.12
N LEU A 70 21.43 0.34 6.79
CA LEU A 70 20.82 1.66 6.93
C LEU A 70 21.70 2.63 7.71
N LYS A 71 22.35 2.17 8.78
CA LYS A 71 23.28 2.98 9.57
C LYS A 71 24.55 3.32 8.79
N ALA A 72 25.14 2.38 8.09
CA ALA A 72 26.33 2.62 7.26
C ALA A 72 26.08 3.70 6.19
N LYS A 73 24.88 3.77 5.66
CA LYS A 73 24.42 4.79 4.70
C LYS A 73 23.84 6.05 5.35
N GLN A 74 23.81 6.11 6.69
CA GLN A 74 23.24 7.22 7.47
C GLN A 74 21.78 7.53 7.13
N ILE A 75 21.01 6.51 6.73
CA ILE A 75 19.58 6.64 6.43
C ILE A 75 18.84 6.93 7.73
N ASN A 76 18.03 7.97 7.73
CA ASN A 76 17.24 8.38 8.91
C ASN A 76 15.73 8.38 8.66
N ILE A 77 15.29 8.18 7.40
CA ILE A 77 13.88 8.04 7.04
C ILE A 77 13.75 6.87 6.08
N VAL A 78 12.80 5.98 6.32
CA VAL A 78 12.42 4.89 5.41
C VAL A 78 10.97 5.09 5.01
N LEU A 79 10.71 5.03 3.70
CA LEU A 79 9.39 5.09 3.09
C LEU A 79 9.11 3.78 2.36
N PRO A 80 8.36 2.85 2.94
CA PRO A 80 7.92 1.64 2.27
C PRO A 80 7.00 1.96 1.10
N SER A 81 7.15 1.24 -0.01
CA SER A 81 6.41 1.54 -1.22
C SER A 81 5.58 0.38 -1.80
N ARG A 82 5.53 -0.76 -1.10
CA ARG A 82 4.82 -1.96 -1.52
C ARG A 82 4.08 -2.61 -0.37
N ASP A 83 2.85 -3.09 -0.59
CA ASP A 83 2.02 -3.74 0.45
C ASP A 83 2.73 -4.90 1.14
N GLY A 84 3.41 -5.76 0.38
CA GLY A 84 4.08 -6.95 0.91
C GLY A 84 5.27 -6.71 1.85
N GLU A 85 5.66 -5.46 2.09
CA GLU A 85 6.72 -5.10 3.04
C GLU A 85 6.22 -4.36 4.28
N LEU A 86 4.95 -3.89 4.26
CA LEU A 86 4.41 -3.06 5.33
C LEU A 86 4.38 -3.78 6.69
N GLU A 87 4.10 -5.08 6.70
CA GLU A 87 4.11 -5.88 7.93
C GLU A 87 5.48 -5.88 8.60
N PHE A 88 6.55 -6.13 7.84
CA PHE A 88 7.92 -6.11 8.38
C PHE A 88 8.27 -4.73 8.97
N TRP A 89 7.99 -3.67 8.23
CA TRP A 89 8.33 -2.32 8.65
C TRP A 89 7.51 -1.84 9.86
N SER A 90 6.20 -2.14 9.89
CA SER A 90 5.33 -1.74 11.00
C SER A 90 5.65 -2.49 12.29
N ARG A 91 5.87 -3.81 12.21
CA ARG A 91 6.26 -4.65 13.36
C ARG A 91 7.58 -4.20 14.00
N ASN A 92 8.53 -3.77 13.20
CA ASN A 92 9.85 -3.37 13.66
C ASN A 92 10.02 -1.85 13.81
N CYS A 93 8.96 -1.05 13.62
CA CYS A 93 9.03 0.41 13.61
C CYS A 93 9.70 1.00 14.87
N GLU A 94 9.32 0.55 16.07
CA GLU A 94 9.93 1.04 17.32
C GLU A 94 11.40 0.60 17.51
N LYS A 95 11.80 -0.54 16.94
CA LYS A 95 13.21 -0.96 16.94
C LYS A 95 14.05 -0.05 16.05
N PHE A 96 13.56 0.26 14.83
CA PHE A 96 14.23 1.22 13.95
C PHE A 96 14.31 2.63 14.56
N LYS A 97 13.27 3.07 15.23
CA LYS A 97 13.22 4.38 15.89
C LYS A 97 14.27 4.51 16.99
N LYS A 98 14.55 3.44 17.75
CA LYS A 98 15.65 3.41 18.74
C LYS A 98 17.02 3.62 18.11
N GLU A 99 17.19 3.26 16.84
CA GLU A 99 18.39 3.48 16.04
C GLU A 99 18.36 4.83 15.27
N ASN A 100 17.45 5.75 15.62
CA ASN A 100 17.21 7.03 14.96
C ASN A 100 16.80 6.92 13.49
N ILE A 101 16.18 5.80 13.09
CA ILE A 101 15.61 5.56 11.78
C ILE A 101 14.09 5.67 11.89
N ASN A 102 13.49 6.68 11.26
CA ASN A 102 12.05 6.90 11.26
C ASN A 102 11.40 6.19 10.07
N VAL A 103 10.63 5.15 10.32
CA VAL A 103 9.87 4.44 9.27
C VAL A 103 8.50 5.10 9.12
N ILE A 104 8.17 5.50 7.89
CA ILE A 104 6.88 6.12 7.55
C ILE A 104 5.91 5.00 7.18
N VAL A 105 5.23 4.48 8.17
CA VAL A 105 4.28 3.37 8.04
C VAL A 105 3.21 3.51 9.13
N SER A 106 2.02 2.99 8.87
CA SER A 106 0.95 2.86 9.86
C SER A 106 1.35 1.86 10.96
N ASN A 107 0.66 1.92 12.10
CA ASN A 107 0.90 0.94 13.17
C ASN A 107 0.59 -0.49 12.70
N GLU A 108 1.22 -1.49 13.33
CA GLU A 108 1.12 -2.89 12.93
C GLU A 108 -0.35 -3.39 12.90
N LYS A 109 -1.17 -3.01 13.88
CA LYS A 109 -2.57 -3.43 13.94
C LYS A 109 -3.35 -2.95 12.72
N SER A 110 -3.17 -1.69 12.33
CA SER A 110 -3.82 -1.12 11.14
C SER A 110 -3.32 -1.78 9.84
N VAL A 111 -2.01 -2.04 9.75
CA VAL A 111 -1.43 -2.73 8.60
C VAL A 111 -2.02 -4.13 8.45
N LEU A 112 -2.01 -4.93 9.50
CA LEU A 112 -2.53 -6.30 9.48
C LEU A 112 -4.02 -6.34 9.13
N MET A 113 -4.81 -5.42 9.69
CA MET A 113 -6.23 -5.29 9.38
C MET A 113 -6.46 -4.96 7.89
N CYS A 114 -5.70 -4.03 7.32
CA CYS A 114 -5.85 -3.65 5.91
C CYS A 114 -5.34 -4.73 4.93
N LEU A 115 -4.39 -5.58 5.34
CA LEU A 115 -3.91 -6.71 4.54
C LEU A 115 -4.92 -7.86 4.47
N ASP A 116 -5.81 -7.96 5.44
CA ASP A 116 -6.88 -8.94 5.51
C ASP A 116 -8.22 -8.32 5.09
N LYS A 117 -8.68 -8.58 3.86
CA LYS A 117 -9.91 -7.97 3.32
C LYS A 117 -11.18 -8.33 4.09
N PHE A 118 -11.18 -9.47 4.79
CA PHE A 118 -12.31 -9.87 5.63
C PHE A 118 -12.31 -9.12 6.97
N GLU A 119 -11.16 -9.00 7.63
CA GLU A 119 -11.04 -8.21 8.86
C GLU A 119 -11.29 -6.71 8.58
N PHE A 120 -10.83 -6.21 7.43
CA PHE A 120 -11.12 -4.85 6.98
C PHE A 120 -12.63 -4.61 6.83
N TYR A 121 -13.37 -5.53 6.20
CA TYR A 121 -14.82 -5.46 6.11
C TYR A 121 -15.48 -5.48 7.50
N LYS A 122 -15.08 -6.40 8.39
CA LYS A 122 -15.63 -6.48 9.76
C LYS A 122 -15.40 -5.18 10.52
N PHE A 123 -14.21 -4.61 10.41
CA PHE A 123 -13.89 -3.31 11.01
C PHE A 123 -14.83 -2.22 10.49
N GLY A 124 -15.02 -2.12 9.17
CA GLY A 124 -15.92 -1.14 8.58
C GLY A 124 -17.36 -1.28 9.07
N THR A 125 -17.86 -2.51 9.11
CA THR A 125 -19.21 -2.81 9.62
C THR A 125 -19.37 -2.43 11.08
N LEU A 126 -18.38 -2.75 11.93
CA LEU A 126 -18.39 -2.41 13.35
C LEU A 126 -18.43 -0.89 13.59
N HIS A 127 -17.80 -0.12 12.73
CA HIS A 127 -17.73 1.34 12.83
C HIS A 127 -18.80 2.07 12.00
N GLY A 128 -19.73 1.34 11.39
CA GLY A 128 -20.83 1.94 10.62
C GLY A 128 -20.41 2.49 9.24
N PHE A 129 -19.25 2.10 8.73
CA PHE A 129 -18.82 2.46 7.39
C PHE A 129 -19.50 1.57 6.34
N ASN A 130 -19.80 2.15 5.19
CA ASN A 130 -20.49 1.46 4.10
C ASN A 130 -19.50 0.67 3.23
N PHE A 131 -18.81 -0.31 3.84
CA PHE A 131 -17.87 -1.18 3.15
C PHE A 131 -18.59 -2.30 2.39
N VAL A 132 -17.99 -2.78 1.31
CA VAL A 132 -18.55 -3.87 0.51
C VAL A 132 -18.66 -5.14 1.34
N PRO A 133 -19.87 -5.73 1.48
CA PRO A 133 -20.06 -6.97 2.21
C PRO A 133 -19.11 -8.07 1.72
N SER A 134 -18.46 -8.74 2.66
CA SER A 134 -17.45 -9.75 2.36
C SER A 134 -17.67 -10.98 3.21
N TYR A 135 -17.67 -12.16 2.58
CA TYR A 135 -17.96 -13.43 3.24
C TYR A 135 -16.97 -14.52 2.84
N ILE A 136 -16.66 -15.39 3.79
CA ILE A 136 -15.86 -16.61 3.52
C ILE A 136 -16.77 -17.73 2.98
N ASP A 137 -18.01 -17.77 3.45
CA ASP A 137 -19.04 -18.70 2.94
C ASP A 137 -19.97 -17.96 1.94
N ILE A 138 -19.99 -18.40 0.70
CA ILE A 138 -20.83 -17.84 -0.35
C ILE A 138 -22.32 -17.92 -0.04
N ASN A 139 -22.75 -18.87 0.80
CA ASN A 139 -24.16 -19.06 1.16
C ASN A 139 -24.70 -17.96 2.07
N LEU A 140 -23.82 -17.20 2.71
CA LEU A 140 -24.18 -16.04 3.51
C LEU A 140 -24.37 -14.77 2.68
N LEU A 141 -24.09 -14.83 1.37
CA LEU A 141 -24.17 -13.70 0.46
C LEU A 141 -25.32 -13.85 -0.53
N GLU A 142 -26.34 -13.00 -0.38
CA GLU A 142 -27.45 -12.92 -1.32
C GLU A 142 -27.17 -11.86 -2.38
N THR A 143 -26.81 -12.29 -3.58
CA THR A 143 -26.57 -11.43 -4.75
C THR A 143 -26.78 -12.21 -6.03
N LYS A 144 -27.04 -11.49 -7.14
CA LYS A 144 -27.14 -12.10 -8.47
C LYS A 144 -25.79 -12.37 -9.12
N LYS A 145 -24.80 -11.54 -8.79
CA LYS A 145 -23.45 -11.57 -9.37
C LYS A 145 -22.40 -11.40 -8.28
N TYR A 146 -21.33 -12.16 -8.44
CA TYR A 146 -20.27 -12.31 -7.45
C TYR A 146 -18.95 -11.79 -7.92
N VAL A 147 -18.18 -11.28 -6.96
CA VAL A 147 -16.73 -11.10 -7.04
C VAL A 147 -16.09 -12.15 -6.15
N VAL A 148 -15.08 -12.83 -6.67
CA VAL A 148 -14.28 -13.80 -5.89
C VAL A 148 -12.82 -13.42 -5.97
N LYS A 149 -12.15 -13.36 -4.84
CA LYS A 149 -10.74 -12.96 -4.76
C LYS A 149 -10.05 -13.58 -3.56
N GLU A 150 -8.71 -13.55 -3.56
CA GLU A 150 -7.95 -13.91 -2.37
C GLU A 150 -8.25 -12.95 -1.21
N ARG A 151 -8.44 -13.50 -0.02
CA ARG A 151 -8.57 -12.75 1.24
C ARG A 151 -7.33 -11.90 1.50
N TYR A 152 -6.15 -12.45 1.25
CA TYR A 152 -4.86 -11.79 1.39
C TYR A 152 -4.26 -11.49 0.01
N GLY A 153 -3.28 -10.58 -0.05
CA GLY A 153 -2.56 -10.21 -1.27
C GLY A 153 -3.10 -8.97 -1.98
N SER A 154 -2.39 -8.56 -3.03
CA SER A 154 -2.64 -7.34 -3.81
C SER A 154 -2.47 -7.61 -5.31
N GLY A 155 -2.69 -6.59 -6.16
CA GLY A 155 -2.43 -6.65 -7.60
C GLY A 155 -3.50 -7.39 -8.41
N SER A 156 -4.70 -7.65 -7.86
CA SER A 156 -5.85 -8.26 -8.57
C SER A 156 -5.52 -9.61 -9.23
N SER A 157 -4.53 -10.34 -8.73
CA SER A 157 -4.21 -11.68 -9.20
C SER A 157 -5.37 -12.63 -8.87
N LEU A 158 -5.74 -13.49 -9.82
CA LEU A 158 -6.81 -14.46 -9.67
C LEU A 158 -8.16 -13.83 -9.23
N LEU A 159 -8.49 -12.65 -9.75
CA LEU A 159 -9.75 -11.96 -9.47
C LEU A 159 -10.84 -12.46 -10.40
N GLY A 160 -11.91 -13.04 -9.87
CA GLY A 160 -13.14 -13.36 -10.57
C GLY A 160 -14.14 -12.23 -10.45
N LEU A 161 -14.64 -11.71 -11.57
CA LEU A 161 -15.59 -10.59 -11.62
C LEU A 161 -16.89 -10.99 -12.34
N ASN A 162 -18.02 -10.45 -11.88
CA ASN A 162 -19.33 -10.58 -12.50
C ASN A 162 -19.76 -12.04 -12.73
N LEU A 163 -19.45 -12.93 -11.79
CA LEU A 163 -19.67 -14.36 -11.88
C LEU A 163 -21.08 -14.73 -11.40
N SER A 164 -21.67 -15.77 -11.99
CA SER A 164 -22.79 -16.50 -11.38
C SER A 164 -22.30 -17.25 -10.13
N LYS A 165 -23.22 -17.76 -9.30
CA LYS A 165 -22.86 -18.54 -8.09
C LYS A 165 -22.01 -19.77 -8.42
N ASP A 166 -22.36 -20.51 -9.47
CA ASP A 166 -21.64 -21.71 -9.88
C ASP A 166 -20.24 -21.40 -10.42
N GLU A 167 -20.10 -20.31 -11.18
CA GLU A 167 -18.79 -19.83 -11.64
C GLU A 167 -17.94 -19.37 -10.47
N ALA A 168 -18.51 -18.67 -9.50
CA ALA A 168 -17.85 -18.21 -8.30
C ALA A 168 -17.29 -19.39 -7.46
N LEU A 169 -18.10 -20.45 -7.29
CA LEU A 169 -17.68 -21.66 -6.60
C LEU A 169 -16.58 -22.43 -7.35
N ARG A 170 -16.62 -22.45 -8.69
CA ARG A 170 -15.52 -23.04 -9.49
C ARG A 170 -14.25 -22.23 -9.35
N HIS A 171 -14.33 -20.92 -9.50
CA HIS A 171 -13.18 -20.01 -9.38
C HIS A 171 -12.52 -20.08 -7.99
N ALA A 172 -13.31 -20.19 -6.94
CA ALA A 172 -12.84 -20.28 -5.57
C ALA A 172 -11.93 -21.50 -5.31
N LYS A 173 -12.03 -22.57 -6.11
CA LYS A 173 -11.17 -23.76 -5.98
C LYS A 173 -9.70 -23.51 -6.32
N ASP A 174 -9.44 -22.50 -7.12
CA ASP A 174 -8.10 -22.09 -7.53
C ASP A 174 -7.45 -21.10 -6.54
N LEU A 175 -8.20 -20.70 -5.51
CA LEU A 175 -7.76 -19.76 -4.48
C LEU A 175 -7.43 -20.50 -3.18
N LYS A 176 -6.47 -19.95 -2.44
CA LYS A 176 -6.07 -20.49 -1.13
C LYS A 176 -7.06 -20.11 -0.04
N ASP A 177 -7.42 -18.82 0.00
CA ASP A 177 -8.32 -18.24 0.99
C ASP A 177 -9.39 -17.39 0.27
N PRO A 178 -10.39 -18.03 -0.39
CA PRO A 178 -11.37 -17.31 -1.20
C PRO A 178 -12.26 -16.42 -0.34
N LEU A 179 -12.53 -15.21 -0.86
CA LEU A 179 -13.45 -14.23 -0.30
C LEU A 179 -14.49 -13.86 -1.36
N PHE A 180 -15.77 -13.89 -0.96
CA PHE A 180 -16.91 -13.59 -1.80
C PHE A 180 -17.49 -12.21 -1.49
N GLN A 181 -17.78 -11.44 -2.53
CA GLN A 181 -18.40 -10.12 -2.43
C GLN A 181 -19.49 -9.98 -3.51
N PRO A 182 -20.49 -9.10 -3.33
CA PRO A 182 -21.37 -8.75 -4.43
C PRO A 182 -20.58 -8.03 -5.53
N PHE A 183 -20.91 -8.31 -6.79
CA PHE A 183 -20.44 -7.49 -7.90
C PHE A 183 -21.23 -6.18 -7.90
N ILE A 184 -20.53 -5.07 -7.78
CA ILE A 184 -21.12 -3.73 -7.82
C ILE A 184 -20.72 -3.10 -9.14
N GLU A 185 -21.71 -2.77 -9.95
CA GLU A 185 -21.50 -2.06 -11.20
C GLU A 185 -21.31 -0.56 -10.93
N GLY A 186 -20.31 0.03 -11.56
CA GLY A 186 -20.03 1.44 -11.40
C GLY A 186 -18.61 1.83 -11.80
N GLN A 187 -18.31 3.12 -11.76
CA GLN A 187 -16.98 3.64 -12.02
C GLN A 187 -16.11 3.46 -10.78
N GLU A 188 -14.99 2.75 -10.94
CA GLU A 188 -13.99 2.62 -9.90
C GLU A 188 -13.18 3.93 -9.74
N ILE A 189 -13.09 4.41 -8.51
CA ILE A 189 -12.23 5.53 -8.14
C ILE A 189 -11.24 5.08 -7.05
N SER A 190 -10.08 5.71 -7.03
CA SER A 190 -9.11 5.59 -5.95
C SER A 190 -9.03 6.89 -5.18
N ILE A 191 -8.86 6.80 -3.87
CA ILE A 191 -8.68 7.94 -2.99
C ILE A 191 -7.33 7.81 -2.32
N ASP A 192 -6.43 8.74 -2.59
CA ASP A 192 -5.14 8.81 -1.91
C ASP A 192 -5.22 9.89 -0.84
N ALA A 193 -4.88 9.53 0.39
CA ALA A 193 -4.87 10.46 1.51
C ALA A 193 -3.54 10.44 2.26
N TRP A 194 -3.09 11.61 2.69
CA TRP A 194 -1.97 11.77 3.61
C TRP A 194 -2.50 12.19 4.97
N ILE A 195 -2.24 11.35 5.98
CA ILE A 195 -2.67 11.58 7.37
C ILE A 195 -1.43 11.83 8.22
N ASP A 196 -1.44 12.90 9.03
CA ASP A 196 -0.34 13.20 9.93
C ASP A 196 -0.40 12.39 11.25
N LYS A 197 0.63 12.55 12.09
CA LYS A 197 0.72 11.89 13.41
C LYS A 197 -0.38 12.29 14.40
N SER A 198 -1.14 13.34 14.13
CA SER A 198 -2.30 13.78 14.92
C SER A 198 -3.64 13.31 14.34
N ASN A 199 -3.59 12.34 13.43
CA ASN A 199 -4.74 11.78 12.70
C ASN A 199 -5.53 12.83 11.90
N LYS A 200 -4.82 13.86 11.40
CA LYS A 200 -5.44 14.87 10.52
C LYS A 200 -5.07 14.63 9.07
N VAL A 201 -6.07 14.61 8.22
CA VAL A 201 -5.87 14.58 6.76
C VAL A 201 -5.19 15.88 6.33
N LYS A 202 -4.03 15.77 5.67
CA LYS A 202 -3.21 16.90 5.16
C LYS A 202 -3.29 17.04 3.66
N GLY A 203 -3.69 16.01 2.98
CA GLY A 203 -3.93 16.02 1.55
C GLY A 203 -4.83 14.83 1.18
N LEU A 204 -5.69 15.05 0.20
CA LEU A 204 -6.57 14.05 -0.35
C LEU A 204 -6.69 14.28 -1.86
N VAL A 205 -6.65 13.21 -2.63
CA VAL A 205 -6.80 13.25 -4.10
C VAL A 205 -7.73 12.14 -4.54
N LEU A 206 -8.79 12.51 -5.27
CA LEU A 206 -9.68 11.56 -5.94
C LEU A 206 -9.17 11.29 -7.35
N ARG A 207 -9.13 10.03 -7.75
CA ARG A 207 -8.65 9.59 -9.06
C ARG A 207 -9.61 8.60 -9.71
N LYS A 208 -9.95 8.82 -10.97
CA LYS A 208 -10.49 7.77 -11.85
C LYS A 208 -9.33 6.91 -12.34
N ARG A 209 -9.54 5.62 -12.41
CA ARG A 209 -8.56 4.65 -12.94
C ARG A 209 -8.88 4.38 -14.40
N ASP A 210 -8.38 5.25 -15.30
CA ASP A 210 -8.73 5.23 -16.73
C ASP A 210 -8.09 4.04 -17.47
N LEU A 211 -6.86 3.65 -17.07
CA LEU A 211 -6.20 2.45 -17.56
C LEU A 211 -5.51 1.73 -16.40
N VAL A 212 -5.88 0.47 -16.21
CA VAL A 212 -5.29 -0.41 -15.18
C VAL A 212 -4.59 -1.59 -15.83
N VAL A 213 -3.33 -1.82 -15.48
CA VAL A 213 -2.53 -2.97 -15.95
C VAL A 213 -1.97 -3.70 -14.74
N ASN A 214 -2.25 -4.99 -14.61
CA ASN A 214 -1.81 -5.82 -13.47
C ASN A 214 -2.16 -5.21 -12.09
N GLY A 215 -3.36 -4.61 -11.97
CA GLY A 215 -3.82 -3.97 -10.74
C GLY A 215 -3.24 -2.59 -10.47
N GLU A 216 -2.27 -2.10 -11.26
CA GLU A 216 -1.69 -0.77 -11.14
C GLU A 216 -2.33 0.22 -12.14
N SER A 217 -2.66 1.42 -11.67
CA SER A 217 -3.21 2.49 -12.49
C SER A 217 -2.12 3.13 -13.33
N GLN A 218 -2.15 2.93 -14.65
CA GLN A 218 -1.19 3.50 -15.60
C GLN A 218 -1.62 4.88 -16.10
N VAL A 219 -2.92 5.08 -16.26
CA VAL A 219 -3.51 6.37 -16.61
C VAL A 219 -4.58 6.72 -15.61
N THR A 220 -4.55 7.93 -15.12
CA THR A 220 -5.44 8.43 -14.08
C THR A 220 -5.89 9.85 -14.39
N THR A 221 -7.15 10.14 -14.14
CA THR A 221 -7.70 11.51 -14.15
C THR A 221 -8.06 11.92 -12.72
N THR A 222 -7.45 12.99 -12.22
CA THR A 222 -7.82 13.58 -10.93
C THR A 222 -9.07 14.44 -11.09
N PHE A 223 -9.92 14.47 -10.06
CA PHE A 223 -11.13 15.28 -10.03
C PHE A 223 -11.43 15.72 -8.59
N ASN A 224 -12.38 16.63 -8.43
CA ASN A 224 -12.86 17.07 -7.13
C ASN A 224 -14.33 16.70 -6.97
N ASP A 225 -14.69 16.20 -5.79
CA ASP A 225 -16.06 15.92 -5.38
C ASP A 225 -16.14 16.03 -3.86
N LEU A 226 -16.76 17.08 -3.37
CA LEU A 226 -16.83 17.41 -1.94
C LEU A 226 -17.58 16.36 -1.11
N GLU A 227 -18.55 15.67 -1.71
CA GLU A 227 -19.30 14.61 -1.00
C GLU A 227 -18.43 13.39 -0.78
N ILE A 228 -17.69 12.97 -1.82
CA ILE A 228 -16.76 11.83 -1.74
C ILE A 228 -15.60 12.16 -0.81
N GLU A 229 -15.04 13.38 -0.91
CA GLU A 229 -13.96 13.84 -0.05
C GLU A 229 -14.38 13.81 1.43
N LYS A 230 -15.56 14.30 1.75
CA LYS A 230 -16.10 14.26 3.12
C LYS A 230 -16.25 12.83 3.62
N LYS A 231 -16.87 11.94 2.84
CA LYS A 231 -17.00 10.52 3.20
C LYS A 231 -15.65 9.84 3.42
N ALA A 232 -14.64 10.19 2.63
CA ALA A 232 -13.29 9.64 2.77
C ALA A 232 -12.57 10.14 4.03
N ILE A 233 -12.85 11.36 4.46
CA ILE A 233 -12.26 11.93 5.69
C ILE A 233 -12.91 11.33 6.94
N ASP A 234 -14.19 10.94 6.87
CA ASP A 234 -14.93 10.36 7.98
C ASP A 234 -14.52 8.89 8.28
N VAL A 235 -13.88 8.19 7.33
CA VAL A 235 -13.32 6.83 7.47
C VAL A 235 -11.95 6.87 8.11
#